data_ecc1ad64f2e9d605d11bd3a6b6e48dc3
#
_entry.id   ecc1ad64f2e9d605d11bd3a6b6e48dc3
#
_cell.length_a   1.000
_cell.length_b   1.000
_cell.length_c   1.000
_cell.angle_alpha   90.00
_cell.angle_beta   90.00
_cell.angle_gamma   90.00
#
_symmetry.space_group_name_H-M   'P 1'
#
loop_
_entity.id
_entity.type
_entity.pdbx_description
1 polymer ?
#
loop_
_entity_poly.entity_id
_entity_poly.type
_entity_poly.pdbx_seq_one_letter_code
_entity_poly.pdbx_strand_id
1 'polypeptide(L)'
;MYALVFGFALVTLLTACGLAKEEGSHAELHGSEHWQTTTSADTLPGFLDEHTKLTKELYAQVHNHADIMSGINCYCGCMQGTEIDDPHDSLLRCYWVEHPADEGAVTWTDHSTGCGICKKEMEEVIALKKQGKNTDEIREAIDAKFKPKTFGQS
;
A
#
# COMPACT_ATOMS: atom_id res chain seq x y z
N MET A 1 58.98 -49.87 -27.26
CA MET A 1 58.03 -49.00 -27.91
C MET A 1 56.76 -48.93 -26.98
N TYR A 2 56.68 -47.96 -26.15
CA TYR A 2 55.50 -47.72 -25.28
C TYR A 2 54.80 -46.46 -25.74
N ALA A 3 53.56 -46.61 -26.23
CA ALA A 3 52.71 -45.50 -26.62
C ALA A 3 51.96 -44.98 -25.37
N LEU A 4 52.26 -43.77 -24.99
CA LEU A 4 51.52 -43.04 -23.92
C LEU A 4 50.29 -42.41 -24.57
N VAL A 5 49.11 -42.90 -24.18
CA VAL A 5 47.82 -42.29 -24.52
C VAL A 5 47.47 -41.24 -23.41
N PHE A 6 47.59 -39.97 -23.78
CA PHE A 6 47.12 -38.87 -22.92
C PHE A 6 45.60 -38.75 -23.07
N GLY A 7 44.90 -39.17 -22.03
CA GLY A 7 43.46 -38.92 -21.90
C GLY A 7 43.19 -37.47 -21.47
N PHE A 8 42.59 -36.69 -22.35
CA PHE A 8 42.17 -35.33 -22.09
C PHE A 8 40.80 -35.36 -21.38
N ALA A 9 40.80 -35.19 -20.07
CA ALA A 9 39.55 -35.07 -19.31
C ALA A 9 38.97 -33.67 -19.51
N LEU A 10 37.87 -33.60 -20.27
CA LEU A 10 37.10 -32.39 -20.48
C LEU A 10 36.22 -32.14 -19.25
N VAL A 11 36.65 -31.25 -18.38
CA VAL A 11 35.84 -30.77 -17.24
C VAL A 11 34.86 -29.75 -17.76
N THR A 12 33.62 -30.16 -17.95
CA THR A 12 32.50 -29.23 -18.21
C THR A 12 32.08 -28.55 -16.91
N LEU A 13 32.45 -27.29 -16.73
CA LEU A 13 31.91 -26.40 -15.70
C LEU A 13 30.45 -26.08 -16.03
N LEU A 14 29.53 -26.75 -15.37
CA LEU A 14 28.13 -26.36 -15.34
C LEU A 14 28.02 -25.09 -14.48
N THR A 15 28.02 -23.94 -15.13
CA THR A 15 27.58 -22.69 -14.54
C THR A 15 26.07 -22.80 -14.30
N ALA A 16 25.67 -23.17 -13.09
CA ALA A 16 24.30 -23.01 -12.62
C ALA A 16 24.04 -21.51 -12.47
N CYS A 17 23.47 -20.89 -13.50
CA CYS A 17 22.73 -19.63 -13.30
C CYS A 17 21.59 -19.93 -12.35
N GLY A 18 21.78 -19.59 -11.08
CA GLY A 18 20.69 -19.47 -10.13
C GLY A 18 19.76 -18.37 -10.64
N LEU A 19 18.65 -18.78 -11.28
CA LEU A 19 17.49 -17.92 -11.43
C LEU A 19 17.03 -17.58 -10.01
N ALA A 20 17.42 -16.38 -9.54
CA ALA A 20 16.70 -15.75 -8.44
C ALA A 20 15.26 -15.67 -8.90
N LYS A 21 14.40 -16.48 -8.29
CA LYS A 21 12.96 -16.39 -8.44
C LYS A 21 12.59 -15.04 -7.84
N GLU A 22 12.41 -14.04 -8.69
CA GLU A 22 11.70 -12.84 -8.29
C GLU A 22 10.33 -13.33 -7.83
N GLU A 23 10.08 -13.27 -6.52
CA GLU A 23 8.75 -13.46 -5.98
C GLU A 23 7.92 -12.30 -6.54
N GLY A 24 7.18 -12.60 -7.61
CA GLY A 24 6.42 -11.64 -8.35
C GLY A 24 5.37 -11.03 -7.45
N SER A 25 5.49 -9.73 -7.22
CA SER A 25 4.36 -8.94 -6.79
C SER A 25 3.33 -9.02 -7.91
N HIS A 26 2.25 -9.76 -7.71
CA HIS A 26 1.14 -9.80 -8.65
C HIS A 26 0.45 -8.44 -8.59
N ALA A 27 0.53 -7.71 -9.69
CA ALA A 27 -0.20 -6.47 -9.89
C ALA A 27 -1.50 -6.82 -10.64
N GLU A 28 -2.64 -6.47 -10.07
CA GLU A 28 -3.95 -6.73 -10.66
C GLU A 28 -4.74 -5.42 -10.78
N LEU A 29 -5.52 -5.29 -11.87
CA LEU A 29 -6.44 -4.16 -12.07
C LEU A 29 -7.82 -4.56 -11.55
N HIS A 30 -8.35 -3.77 -10.63
CA HIS A 30 -9.68 -3.90 -10.06
C HIS A 30 -10.48 -2.62 -10.33
N GLY A 31 -11.33 -2.66 -11.34
CA GLY A 31 -12.00 -1.46 -11.83
C GLY A 31 -10.96 -0.43 -12.30
N SER A 32 -10.92 0.75 -11.66
CA SER A 32 -9.93 1.80 -11.93
C SER A 32 -8.71 1.77 -11.00
N GLU A 33 -8.63 0.79 -10.07
CA GLU A 33 -7.56 0.67 -9.09
C GLU A 33 -6.54 -0.40 -9.50
N HIS A 34 -5.28 -0.09 -9.24
CA HIS A 34 -4.18 -1.03 -9.36
C HIS A 34 -3.83 -1.58 -7.98
N TRP A 35 -3.98 -2.89 -7.81
CA TRP A 35 -3.64 -3.58 -6.56
C TRP A 35 -2.32 -4.31 -6.69
N GLN A 36 -1.54 -4.28 -5.63
CA GLN A 36 -0.25 -4.96 -5.56
C GLN A 36 -0.01 -5.54 -4.18
N THR A 37 0.25 -6.85 -4.12
CA THR A 37 0.57 -7.52 -2.86
C THR A 37 2.08 -7.48 -2.59
N THR A 38 2.44 -7.15 -1.35
CA THR A 38 3.81 -7.21 -0.83
C THR A 38 3.91 -8.20 0.32
N THR A 39 5.12 -8.63 0.63
CA THR A 39 5.36 -9.65 1.67
C THR A 39 5.11 -9.16 3.09
N SER A 40 5.09 -7.85 3.30
CA SER A 40 4.81 -7.21 4.59
C SER A 40 4.38 -5.76 4.40
N ALA A 41 3.81 -5.17 5.45
CA ALA A 41 3.44 -3.76 5.51
C ALA A 41 4.63 -2.79 5.45
N ASP A 42 5.84 -3.24 5.75
CA ASP A 42 7.07 -2.45 5.65
C ASP A 42 7.63 -2.42 4.22
N THR A 43 7.13 -3.28 3.35
CA THR A 43 7.51 -3.34 1.94
C THR A 43 6.54 -2.51 1.12
N LEU A 44 6.98 -1.39 0.59
CA LEU A 44 6.15 -0.54 -0.25
C LEU A 44 5.91 -1.15 -1.63
N PRO A 45 4.72 -0.95 -2.22
CA PRO A 45 4.43 -1.46 -3.55
C PRO A 45 5.17 -0.71 -4.65
N GLY A 46 5.56 -1.41 -5.71
CA GLY A 46 6.36 -0.87 -6.81
C GLY A 46 5.67 0.23 -7.61
N PHE A 47 4.33 0.28 -7.64
CA PHE A 47 3.63 1.37 -8.32
C PHE A 47 3.96 2.75 -7.73
N LEU A 48 4.47 2.82 -6.49
CA LEU A 48 4.88 4.08 -5.89
C LEU A 48 6.15 4.68 -6.51
N ASP A 49 6.92 3.93 -7.31
CA ASP A 49 8.19 4.40 -7.86
C ASP A 49 8.02 5.63 -8.75
N GLU A 50 6.92 5.75 -9.45
CA GLU A 50 6.54 6.88 -10.30
C GLU A 50 5.92 8.06 -9.53
N HIS A 51 5.73 7.93 -8.20
CA HIS A 51 5.03 8.92 -7.39
C HIS A 51 5.98 9.84 -6.59
N THR A 52 5.41 10.97 -6.12
CA THR A 52 6.16 11.97 -5.37
C THR A 52 6.68 11.43 -4.04
N LYS A 53 7.73 12.04 -3.51
CA LYS A 53 8.27 11.72 -2.18
C LYS A 53 7.18 11.76 -1.10
N LEU A 54 6.32 12.79 -1.12
CA LEU A 54 5.21 12.90 -0.17
C LEU A 54 4.28 11.69 -0.23
N THR A 55 3.89 11.27 -1.44
CA THR A 55 3.02 10.09 -1.60
C THR A 55 3.67 8.84 -1.01
N LYS A 56 4.95 8.60 -1.31
CA LYS A 56 5.71 7.46 -0.73
C LYS A 56 5.77 7.51 0.79
N GLU A 57 6.02 8.69 1.36
CA GLU A 57 6.06 8.91 2.81
C GLU A 57 4.71 8.63 3.49
N LEU A 58 3.59 9.02 2.86
CA LEU A 58 2.26 8.73 3.39
C LEU A 58 1.97 7.22 3.39
N TYR A 59 2.28 6.52 2.30
CA TYR A 59 2.13 5.05 2.24
C TYR A 59 3.01 4.34 3.28
N ALA A 60 4.24 4.79 3.50
CA ALA A 60 5.13 4.24 4.52
C ALA A 60 4.62 4.42 5.97
N GLN A 61 3.69 5.35 6.19
CA GLN A 61 3.09 5.57 7.51
C GLN A 61 1.80 4.78 7.75
N VAL A 62 1.24 4.11 6.73
CA VAL A 62 -0.04 3.40 6.84
C VAL A 62 -0.01 2.36 7.96
N HIS A 63 1.02 1.51 8.00
CA HIS A 63 1.16 0.46 9.01
C HIS A 63 1.09 1.03 10.45
N ASN A 64 1.76 2.15 10.70
CA ASN A 64 1.82 2.78 12.03
C ASN A 64 0.50 3.42 12.47
N HIS A 65 -0.47 3.57 11.56
CA HIS A 65 -1.73 4.27 11.80
C HIS A 65 -2.96 3.46 11.39
N ALA A 66 -2.78 2.20 10.97
CA ALA A 66 -3.83 1.35 10.42
C ALA A 66 -5.05 1.24 11.35
N ASP A 67 -4.84 1.01 12.65
CA ASP A 67 -5.92 0.93 13.65
C ASP A 67 -6.75 2.22 13.73
N ILE A 68 -6.12 3.38 13.58
CA ILE A 68 -6.81 4.66 13.58
C ILE A 68 -7.57 4.83 12.27
N MET A 69 -6.91 4.57 11.14
CA MET A 69 -7.44 4.76 9.79
C MET A 69 -8.63 3.85 9.48
N SER A 70 -8.67 2.64 10.05
CA SER A 70 -9.79 1.69 9.89
C SER A 70 -11.11 2.21 10.48
N GLY A 71 -11.04 3.12 11.44
CA GLY A 71 -12.22 3.73 12.05
C GLY A 71 -12.55 5.13 11.54
N ILE A 72 -11.86 5.63 10.51
CA ILE A 72 -12.08 6.95 9.91
C ILE A 72 -12.82 6.79 8.59
N ASN A 73 -13.93 7.51 8.42
CA ASN A 73 -14.59 7.62 7.13
C ASN A 73 -13.71 8.42 6.17
N CYS A 74 -13.51 7.94 4.95
CA CYS A 74 -12.88 8.74 3.91
C CYS A 74 -13.90 9.65 3.24
N TYR A 75 -13.64 10.95 3.22
CA TYR A 75 -14.55 11.96 2.65
C TYR A 75 -14.24 12.31 1.18
N CYS A 76 -13.50 11.46 0.48
CA CYS A 76 -13.20 11.65 -0.95
C CYS A 76 -14.39 11.35 -1.89
N GLY A 77 -15.49 10.79 -1.37
CA GLY A 77 -16.66 10.38 -2.14
C GLY A 77 -16.66 8.90 -2.55
N CYS A 78 -15.56 8.17 -2.35
CA CYS A 78 -15.44 6.76 -2.76
C CYS A 78 -16.32 5.81 -1.95
N MET A 79 -16.74 6.20 -0.73
CA MET A 79 -17.67 5.41 0.10
C MET A 79 -19.09 5.32 -0.48
N GLN A 80 -19.45 6.19 -1.41
CA GLN A 80 -20.78 6.27 -2.02
C GLN A 80 -20.77 6.02 -3.51
N GLY A 81 -19.58 5.76 -4.09
CA GLY A 81 -19.38 5.66 -5.51
C GLY A 81 -19.91 4.34 -6.09
N THR A 82 -20.64 4.45 -7.20
CA THR A 82 -21.04 3.31 -8.03
C THR A 82 -19.97 2.94 -9.06
N GLU A 83 -18.85 3.69 -9.08
CA GLU A 83 -17.77 3.55 -10.06
C GLU A 83 -16.61 2.68 -9.57
N ILE A 84 -16.67 2.26 -8.28
CA ILE A 84 -15.68 1.39 -7.65
C ILE A 84 -16.35 0.05 -7.39
N ASP A 85 -15.78 -1.02 -7.92
CA ASP A 85 -16.31 -2.38 -7.75
C ASP A 85 -16.34 -2.84 -6.29
N ASP A 86 -15.50 -2.23 -5.44
CA ASP A 86 -15.40 -2.49 -4.01
C ASP A 86 -15.39 -1.17 -3.22
N PRO A 87 -16.53 -0.78 -2.61
CA PRO A 87 -16.67 0.49 -1.91
C PRO A 87 -15.70 0.62 -0.74
N HIS A 88 -15.09 1.78 -0.60
CA HIS A 88 -14.20 2.06 0.52
C HIS A 88 -15.00 2.32 1.80
N ASP A 89 -14.85 1.48 2.79
CA ASP A 89 -15.51 1.59 4.09
C ASP A 89 -14.78 2.50 5.08
N SER A 90 -13.51 2.82 4.79
CA SER A 90 -12.64 3.58 5.67
C SER A 90 -11.52 4.31 4.93
N LEU A 91 -10.81 5.19 5.62
CA LEU A 91 -9.57 5.78 5.11
C LEU A 91 -8.50 4.72 4.86
N LEU A 92 -8.45 3.67 5.67
CA LEU A 92 -7.50 2.58 5.48
C LEU A 92 -7.69 1.90 4.14
N ARG A 93 -8.95 1.66 3.73
CA ARG A 93 -9.28 1.03 2.44
C ARG A 93 -8.80 1.83 1.23
N CYS A 94 -8.54 3.13 1.38
CA CYS A 94 -7.93 3.94 0.32
C CYS A 94 -6.43 3.66 0.10
N TYR A 95 -5.81 2.86 0.96
CA TYR A 95 -4.39 2.48 0.93
C TYR A 95 -4.19 0.96 0.91
N TRP A 96 -4.98 0.21 1.70
CA TRP A 96 -4.94 -1.24 1.84
C TRP A 96 -6.28 -1.87 1.48
N VAL A 97 -6.26 -2.83 0.58
CA VAL A 97 -7.43 -3.66 0.23
C VAL A 97 -7.58 -4.76 1.25
N GLU A 98 -6.49 -5.46 1.50
CA GLU A 98 -6.40 -6.55 2.46
C GLU A 98 -5.16 -6.35 3.32
N HIS A 99 -5.33 -6.56 4.60
CA HIS A 99 -4.25 -6.58 5.57
C HIS A 99 -4.43 -7.79 6.48
N PRO A 100 -3.37 -8.52 6.79
CA PRO A 100 -3.45 -9.63 7.72
C PRO A 100 -3.69 -9.13 9.15
N ALA A 101 -4.22 -10.01 10.00
CA ALA A 101 -4.32 -9.75 11.43
C ALA A 101 -2.94 -9.73 12.12
N ASP A 102 -1.91 -10.23 11.47
CA ASP A 102 -0.52 -10.31 11.87
C ASP A 102 0.40 -9.73 10.78
N GLU A 103 1.71 -9.65 11.03
CA GLU A 103 2.71 -8.98 10.18
C GLU A 103 2.96 -9.67 8.81
N GLY A 104 1.91 -10.21 8.18
CA GLY A 104 1.99 -10.94 6.91
C GLY A 104 1.90 -10.05 5.66
N ALA A 105 1.58 -10.71 4.55
CA ALA A 105 1.41 -10.05 3.25
C ALA A 105 0.28 -9.02 3.28
N VAL A 106 0.48 -7.92 2.57
CA VAL A 106 -0.46 -6.79 2.47
C VAL A 106 -0.78 -6.54 1.00
N THR A 107 -2.07 -6.37 0.69
CA THR A 107 -2.51 -5.92 -0.64
C THR A 107 -2.81 -4.42 -0.60
N TRP A 108 -1.98 -3.68 -1.31
CA TRP A 108 -2.07 -2.23 -1.47
C TRP A 108 -2.96 -1.86 -2.64
N THR A 109 -3.59 -0.69 -2.56
CA THR A 109 -4.24 -0.04 -3.70
C THR A 109 -3.54 1.29 -4.03
N ASP A 110 -3.49 1.66 -5.30
CA ASP A 110 -2.95 2.94 -5.76
C ASP A 110 -3.95 4.10 -5.63
N HIS A 111 -5.16 3.86 -5.14
CA HIS A 111 -6.24 4.83 -5.05
C HIS A 111 -5.80 6.18 -4.46
N SER A 112 -5.12 6.17 -3.31
CA SER A 112 -4.66 7.40 -2.65
C SER A 112 -3.56 8.13 -3.41
N THR A 113 -2.90 7.51 -4.40
CA THR A 113 -1.87 8.19 -5.19
C THR A 113 -2.45 9.35 -6.00
N GLY A 114 -3.68 9.20 -6.51
CA GLY A 114 -4.44 10.20 -7.24
C GLY A 114 -5.36 11.07 -6.39
N CYS A 115 -5.69 10.63 -5.16
CA CYS A 115 -6.70 11.29 -4.34
C CYS A 115 -6.10 12.31 -3.37
N GLY A 116 -6.33 13.61 -3.63
CA GLY A 116 -5.87 14.69 -2.75
C GLY A 116 -6.54 14.71 -1.39
N ILE A 117 -7.80 14.23 -1.26
CA ILE A 117 -8.52 14.18 0.02
C ILE A 117 -7.93 13.10 0.90
N CYS A 118 -7.79 11.86 0.40
CA CYS A 118 -7.20 10.75 1.16
C CYS A 118 -5.82 11.11 1.71
N LYS A 119 -4.98 11.77 0.89
CA LYS A 119 -3.65 12.25 1.33
C LYS A 119 -3.73 13.28 2.45
N LYS A 120 -4.64 14.27 2.35
CA LYS A 120 -4.83 15.29 3.39
C LYS A 120 -5.40 14.71 4.69
N GLU A 121 -6.30 13.75 4.60
CA GLU A 121 -6.81 13.02 5.77
C GLU A 121 -5.67 12.28 6.47
N MET A 122 -4.82 11.57 5.72
CA MET A 122 -3.66 10.88 6.28
C MET A 122 -2.63 11.83 6.89
N GLU A 123 -2.33 12.96 6.25
CA GLU A 123 -1.47 14.01 6.82
C GLU A 123 -2.01 14.50 8.16
N GLU A 124 -3.33 14.70 8.27
CA GLU A 124 -3.97 15.14 9.50
C GLU A 124 -3.92 14.07 10.60
N VAL A 125 -4.16 12.81 10.26
CA VAL A 125 -4.01 11.68 11.20
C VAL A 125 -2.59 11.67 11.79
N ILE A 126 -1.57 11.76 10.95
CA ILE A 126 -0.16 11.79 11.37
C ILE A 126 0.11 12.99 12.27
N ALA A 127 -0.39 14.18 11.90
CA ALA A 127 -0.17 15.41 12.66
C ALA A 127 -0.81 15.37 14.05
N LEU A 128 -2.06 14.90 14.13
CA LEU A 128 -2.79 14.79 15.39
C LEU A 128 -2.19 13.71 16.30
N LYS A 129 -1.77 12.59 15.73
CA LYS A 129 -1.07 11.53 16.49
C LYS A 129 0.24 12.04 17.09
N LYS A 130 1.03 12.82 16.35
CA LYS A 130 2.24 13.48 16.86
C LYS A 130 1.97 14.47 17.98
N GLN A 131 0.76 15.08 18.03
CA GLN A 131 0.31 15.93 19.11
C GLN A 131 -0.20 15.16 20.35
N GLY A 132 -0.16 13.83 20.31
CA GLY A 132 -0.59 12.97 21.41
C GLY A 132 -2.10 12.75 21.49
N LYS A 133 -2.85 13.09 20.43
CA LYS A 133 -4.28 12.84 20.34
C LYS A 133 -4.58 11.34 20.34
N ASN A 134 -5.63 10.94 21.04
CA ASN A 134 -6.15 9.58 21.01
C ASN A 134 -6.99 9.33 19.74
N THR A 135 -7.37 8.07 19.51
CA THR A 135 -8.11 7.66 18.30
C THR A 135 -9.43 8.39 18.12
N ASP A 136 -10.21 8.57 19.19
CA ASP A 136 -11.52 9.23 19.11
C ASP A 136 -11.38 10.73 18.81
N GLU A 137 -10.43 11.42 19.45
CA GLU A 137 -10.11 12.82 19.15
C GLU A 137 -9.67 13.03 17.70
N ILE A 138 -8.89 12.08 17.15
CA ILE A 138 -8.43 12.13 15.75
C ILE A 138 -9.63 11.95 14.82
N ARG A 139 -10.50 10.97 15.08
CA ARG A 139 -11.70 10.71 14.28
C ARG A 139 -12.62 11.93 14.26
N GLU A 140 -12.93 12.50 15.43
CA GLU A 140 -13.75 13.71 15.54
C GLU A 140 -13.16 14.90 14.78
N ALA A 141 -11.85 15.08 14.85
CA ALA A 141 -11.16 16.17 14.13
C ALA A 141 -11.20 15.98 12.60
N ILE A 142 -11.03 14.75 12.12
CA ILE A 142 -11.15 14.43 10.70
C ILE A 142 -12.58 14.68 10.22
N ASP A 143 -13.60 14.21 10.96
CA ASP A 143 -15.01 14.44 10.66
C ASP A 143 -15.33 15.93 10.61
N ALA A 144 -14.89 16.68 11.59
CA ALA A 144 -15.12 18.13 11.66
C ALA A 144 -14.50 18.89 10.48
N LYS A 145 -13.36 18.42 9.99
CA LYS A 145 -12.58 19.09 8.94
C LYS A 145 -12.99 18.69 7.52
N PHE A 146 -13.29 17.42 7.30
CA PHE A 146 -13.46 16.87 5.95
C PHE A 146 -14.88 16.46 5.60
N LYS A 147 -15.74 16.19 6.60
CA LYS A 147 -17.13 15.82 6.35
C LYS A 147 -17.85 16.93 5.58
N PRO A 148 -18.48 16.63 4.43
CA PRO A 148 -19.23 17.61 3.67
C PRO A 148 -20.31 18.27 4.55
N LYS A 149 -20.32 19.60 4.58
CA LYS A 149 -21.42 20.32 5.24
C LYS A 149 -22.67 20.12 4.40
N THR A 150 -23.69 19.48 4.96
CA THR A 150 -25.00 19.40 4.31
C THR A 150 -25.53 20.82 4.13
N PHE A 151 -25.84 21.21 2.90
CA PHE A 151 -26.50 22.49 2.62
C PHE A 151 -27.81 22.53 3.40
N GLY A 152 -27.91 23.40 4.45
CA GLY A 152 -29.15 23.61 5.20
C GLY A 152 -29.08 23.54 6.72
N GLN A 153 -27.91 23.32 7.31
CA GLN A 153 -27.72 23.47 8.77
C GLN A 153 -26.84 24.70 9.03
N SER A 154 -27.51 25.84 9.06
CA SER A 154 -27.00 27.11 9.60
C SER A 154 -27.69 27.41 10.91
#